data_7dddac1edbb518a23c78139a42053962
#
_entry.id   7dddac1edbb518a23c78139a42053962
#
_cell.length_a   1.000
_cell.length_b   1.000
_cell.length_c   1.000
_cell.angle_alpha   90.00
_cell.angle_beta   90.00
_cell.angle_gamma   90.00
#
_symmetry.space_group_name_H-M   'P 1'
#
loop_
_entity.id
_entity.type
_entity.pdbx_description
1 polymer ?
#
loop_
_entity_poly.entity_id
_entity_poly.type
_entity_poly.pdbx_seq_one_letter_code
_entity_poly.pdbx_strand_id
1 'polypeptide(L)'
;NRLINWCPQCGTSLSDAEVEHEDKNGSYWYFRYPGADGSEGVVIATSRPETMFGDVAVAVHPDDERYRDMVGKKVILPLTGREIPIIADPYPDPEKGTGAVKITPAHDENDFMVGQRNDLPSPCCINEDATMNALAGKYQGMDRYECRKEWVKDLEEAGYLVKIEEMVIPAGTCYRCHTVVEPMLSDQWFVKMEDLAKPAMEAARKGDLSHVPERFEKTYMHWLEEIRDWCISRQL
;
A
#
# COMPACT_ATOMS: atom_id res chain seq x y z
N ASN A 1 3.20 13.83 -9.47
CA ASN A 1 2.19 12.98 -8.84
C ASN A 1 2.89 11.95 -7.98
N ARG A 2 2.57 11.88 -6.69
CA ARG A 2 3.16 10.96 -5.72
C ARG A 2 2.07 10.42 -4.80
N LEU A 3 2.34 9.27 -4.19
CA LEU A 3 1.52 8.76 -3.12
C LEU A 3 1.71 9.63 -1.86
N ILE A 4 0.61 10.03 -1.25
CA ILE A 4 0.58 10.83 -0.02
C ILE A 4 -0.35 10.19 0.99
N ASN A 5 -0.18 10.55 2.26
CA ASN A 5 -1.18 10.27 3.28
C ASN A 5 -2.30 11.30 3.22
N TRP A 6 -3.52 10.85 3.01
CA TRP A 6 -4.72 11.70 2.93
C TRP A 6 -5.64 11.43 4.10
N CYS A 7 -6.11 12.48 4.75
CA CYS A 7 -7.16 12.36 5.77
C CYS A 7 -8.53 12.63 5.15
N PRO A 8 -9.40 11.62 4.96
CA PRO A 8 -10.70 11.83 4.32
C PRO A 8 -11.65 12.68 5.18
N GLN A 9 -11.50 12.66 6.51
CA GLN A 9 -12.32 13.46 7.42
C GLN A 9 -11.92 14.93 7.44
N CYS A 10 -10.61 15.23 7.39
CA CYS A 10 -10.10 16.59 7.37
C CYS A 10 -10.01 17.18 5.97
N GLY A 11 -10.13 16.36 4.90
CA GLY A 11 -10.02 16.76 3.50
C GLY A 11 -8.64 17.36 3.16
N THR A 12 -7.56 16.80 3.73
CA THR A 12 -6.21 17.34 3.56
C THR A 12 -5.12 16.28 3.52
N SER A 13 -4.03 16.59 2.83
CA SER A 13 -2.80 15.80 2.86
C SER A 13 -2.10 15.92 4.22
N LEU A 14 -1.37 14.88 4.58
CA LEU A 14 -0.55 14.79 5.79
C LEU A 14 0.88 14.44 5.41
N SER A 15 1.83 14.96 6.16
CA SER A 15 3.22 14.46 6.15
C SER A 15 3.31 13.20 7.02
N ASP A 16 4.40 12.44 6.88
CA ASP A 16 4.62 11.22 7.69
C ASP A 16 4.64 11.54 9.20
N ALA A 17 5.15 12.71 9.60
CA ALA A 17 5.18 13.15 11.00
C ALA A 17 3.77 13.45 11.59
N GLU A 18 2.76 13.58 10.76
CA GLU A 18 1.37 13.85 11.16
C GLU A 18 0.50 12.59 11.14
N VAL A 19 1.11 11.43 10.87
CA VAL A 19 0.45 10.12 10.92
C VAL A 19 0.88 9.40 12.19
N GLU A 20 -0.07 9.14 13.07
CA GLU A 20 0.14 8.33 14.25
C GLU A 20 -0.21 6.88 13.93
N HIS A 21 0.49 5.91 14.56
CA HIS A 21 0.21 4.50 14.34
C HIS A 21 -0.48 3.92 15.56
N GLU A 22 -1.63 3.31 15.32
CA GLU A 22 -2.44 2.63 16.32
C GLU A 22 -2.64 1.17 15.94
N ASP A 23 -2.47 0.28 16.90
CA ASP A 23 -2.79 -1.13 16.71
C ASP A 23 -4.31 -1.32 16.70
N LYS A 24 -4.84 -1.85 15.59
CA LYS A 24 -6.26 -2.14 15.41
C LYS A 24 -6.50 -3.62 15.15
N ASN A 25 -7.55 -4.16 15.73
CA ASN A 25 -8.01 -5.49 15.35
C ASN A 25 -8.46 -5.47 13.90
N GLY A 26 -7.93 -6.38 13.13
CA GLY A 26 -8.20 -6.53 11.71
C GLY A 26 -8.12 -7.99 11.29
N SER A 27 -8.11 -8.21 10.01
CA SER A 27 -8.00 -9.56 9.46
C SER A 27 -7.12 -9.54 8.21
N TYR A 28 -6.52 -10.68 7.91
CA TYR A 28 -6.08 -11.03 6.58
C TYR A 28 -7.12 -11.92 5.94
N TRP A 29 -7.58 -11.50 4.75
CA TRP A 29 -8.45 -12.28 3.89
C TRP A 29 -7.61 -12.90 2.79
N TYR A 30 -7.79 -14.19 2.56
CA TYR A 30 -7.09 -14.96 1.53
C TYR A 30 -8.06 -15.22 0.37
N PHE A 31 -7.78 -14.66 -0.79
CA PHE A 31 -8.61 -14.81 -1.98
C PHE A 31 -7.89 -15.52 -3.11
N ARG A 32 -8.60 -16.38 -3.80
CA ARG A 32 -8.13 -17.05 -5.01
C ARG A 32 -8.37 -16.16 -6.22
N TYR A 33 -7.30 -15.88 -6.96
CA TYR A 33 -7.35 -15.25 -8.27
C TYR A 33 -7.16 -16.35 -9.30
N PRO A 34 -8.23 -16.80 -10.01
CA PRO A 34 -8.12 -17.89 -10.97
C PRO A 34 -7.24 -17.52 -12.16
N GLY A 35 -6.53 -18.49 -12.72
CA GLY A 35 -5.74 -18.29 -13.92
C GLY A 35 -6.62 -17.97 -15.13
N ALA A 36 -6.19 -17.02 -15.96
CA ALA A 36 -6.90 -16.71 -17.20
C ALA A 36 -6.86 -17.87 -18.22
N ASP A 37 -5.94 -18.81 -18.02
CA ASP A 37 -5.81 -20.06 -18.78
C ASP A 37 -6.72 -21.21 -18.26
N GLY A 38 -7.55 -20.94 -17.26
CA GLY A 38 -8.40 -21.92 -16.59
C GLY A 38 -7.72 -22.74 -15.49
N SER A 39 -6.48 -22.40 -15.14
CA SER A 39 -5.77 -22.99 -14.00
C SER A 39 -6.35 -22.48 -12.67
N GLU A 40 -5.98 -23.13 -11.56
CA GLU A 40 -6.38 -22.70 -10.22
C GLU A 40 -5.94 -21.26 -9.88
N GLY A 41 -4.90 -20.76 -10.56
CA GLY A 41 -4.35 -19.44 -10.35
C GLY A 41 -3.56 -19.32 -9.04
N VAL A 42 -3.63 -18.15 -8.39
CA VAL A 42 -2.88 -17.83 -7.18
C VAL A 42 -3.80 -17.46 -6.03
N VAL A 43 -3.37 -17.72 -4.81
CA VAL A 43 -4.02 -17.20 -3.60
C VAL A 43 -3.21 -16.04 -3.07
N ILE A 44 -3.85 -14.88 -2.91
CA ILE A 44 -3.25 -13.69 -2.30
C ILE A 44 -3.83 -13.46 -0.90
N ALA A 45 -3.10 -12.75 -0.06
CA ALA A 45 -3.58 -12.31 1.25
C ALA A 45 -3.60 -10.78 1.29
N THR A 46 -4.67 -10.20 1.82
CA THR A 46 -4.80 -8.75 1.95
C THR A 46 -5.53 -8.36 3.24
N SER A 47 -5.10 -7.27 3.85
CA SER A 47 -5.83 -6.62 4.95
C SER A 47 -6.84 -5.56 4.45
N ARG A 48 -6.82 -5.27 3.15
CA ARG A 48 -7.63 -4.22 2.53
C ARG A 48 -8.37 -4.71 1.28
N PRO A 49 -9.38 -5.61 1.42
CA PRO A 49 -10.13 -6.13 0.28
C PRO A 49 -10.75 -5.05 -0.61
N GLU A 50 -11.18 -3.92 -0.05
CA GLU A 50 -11.78 -2.80 -0.78
C GLU A 50 -10.86 -2.18 -1.83
N THR A 51 -9.54 -2.35 -1.71
CA THR A 51 -8.59 -1.84 -2.69
C THR A 51 -8.38 -2.76 -3.90
N MET A 52 -8.92 -3.99 -3.88
CA MET A 52 -8.77 -4.96 -4.97
C MET A 52 -9.28 -4.41 -6.33
N PHE A 53 -10.23 -3.48 -6.32
CA PHE A 53 -10.68 -2.82 -7.56
C PHE A 53 -9.58 -2.04 -8.27
N GLY A 54 -8.54 -1.64 -7.55
CA GLY A 54 -7.34 -0.97 -8.08
C GLY A 54 -6.17 -1.90 -8.39
N ASP A 55 -6.31 -3.23 -8.25
CA ASP A 55 -5.23 -4.17 -8.52
C ASP A 55 -4.82 -4.15 -10.00
N VAL A 56 -3.52 -4.16 -10.24
CA VAL A 56 -2.93 -4.11 -11.59
C VAL A 56 -2.00 -5.29 -11.90
N ALA A 57 -1.54 -5.99 -10.88
CA ALA A 57 -0.70 -7.18 -11.01
C ALA A 57 -0.78 -8.02 -9.72
N VAL A 58 -0.28 -9.25 -9.82
CA VAL A 58 0.15 -10.04 -8.67
C VAL A 58 1.66 -10.19 -8.77
N ALA A 59 2.39 -9.79 -7.72
CA ALA A 59 3.84 -9.95 -7.63
C ALA A 59 4.20 -11.21 -6.87
N VAL A 60 5.27 -11.89 -7.32
CA VAL A 60 5.88 -13.05 -6.68
C VAL A 60 7.40 -12.86 -6.67
N HIS A 61 8.07 -13.44 -5.67
CA HIS A 61 9.52 -13.33 -5.61
C HIS A 61 10.17 -14.14 -6.75
N PRO A 62 11.20 -13.62 -7.46
CA PRO A 62 11.82 -14.31 -8.59
C PRO A 62 12.44 -15.67 -8.23
N ASP A 63 12.86 -15.83 -6.99
CA ASP A 63 13.46 -17.07 -6.48
C ASP A 63 12.42 -18.04 -5.87
N ASP A 64 11.13 -17.69 -5.86
CA ASP A 64 10.08 -18.55 -5.36
C ASP A 64 9.70 -19.61 -6.41
N GLU A 65 10.18 -20.82 -6.22
CA GLU A 65 9.96 -21.93 -7.15
C GLU A 65 8.49 -22.30 -7.35
N ARG A 66 7.62 -22.00 -6.36
CA ARG A 66 6.18 -22.27 -6.43
C ARG A 66 5.49 -21.52 -7.57
N TYR A 67 6.01 -20.34 -7.91
CA TYR A 67 5.40 -19.42 -8.89
C TYR A 67 6.23 -19.23 -10.16
N ARG A 68 7.40 -19.86 -10.27
CA ARG A 68 8.33 -19.70 -11.41
C ARG A 68 7.63 -19.83 -12.77
N ASP A 69 6.82 -20.88 -12.94
CA ASP A 69 6.11 -21.17 -14.19
C ASP A 69 4.84 -20.31 -14.39
N MET A 70 4.51 -19.47 -13.43
CA MET A 70 3.35 -18.59 -13.46
C MET A 70 3.71 -17.16 -13.85
N VAL A 71 4.97 -16.75 -13.70
CA VAL A 71 5.44 -15.41 -14.09
C VAL A 71 5.20 -15.19 -15.58
N GLY A 72 4.61 -14.04 -15.93
CA GLY A 72 4.21 -13.68 -17.28
C GLY A 72 2.83 -14.20 -17.70
N LYS A 73 2.21 -15.11 -16.93
CA LYS A 73 0.81 -15.48 -17.13
C LYS A 73 -0.12 -14.43 -16.52
N LYS A 74 -1.41 -14.61 -16.74
CA LYS A 74 -2.44 -13.72 -16.21
C LYS A 74 -3.37 -14.46 -15.26
N VAL A 75 -3.87 -13.71 -14.28
CA VAL A 75 -4.98 -14.12 -13.41
C VAL A 75 -6.17 -13.19 -13.61
N ILE A 76 -7.35 -13.67 -13.25
CA ILE A 76 -8.59 -12.90 -13.32
C ILE A 76 -8.86 -12.33 -11.93
N LEU A 77 -9.03 -11.02 -11.86
CA LEU A 77 -9.50 -10.37 -10.65
C LEU A 77 -10.95 -10.83 -10.38
N PRO A 78 -11.20 -11.49 -9.24
CA PRO A 78 -12.50 -12.11 -8.96
C PRO A 78 -13.68 -11.15 -9.16
N LEU A 79 -14.77 -11.66 -9.68
CA LEU A 79 -16.05 -10.96 -9.94
C LEU A 79 -15.99 -9.75 -10.88
N THR A 80 -14.80 -9.29 -11.27
CA THR A 80 -14.66 -8.16 -12.21
C THR A 80 -14.40 -8.59 -13.65
N GLY A 81 -13.90 -9.82 -13.83
CA GLY A 81 -13.48 -10.35 -15.14
C GLY A 81 -12.22 -9.70 -15.71
N ARG A 82 -11.57 -8.80 -14.97
CA ARG A 82 -10.36 -8.09 -15.40
C ARG A 82 -9.14 -8.99 -15.26
N GLU A 83 -8.38 -9.12 -16.35
CA GLU A 83 -7.11 -9.85 -16.36
C GLU A 83 -5.97 -8.95 -15.90
N ILE A 84 -5.14 -9.47 -14.98
CA ILE A 84 -3.93 -8.81 -14.49
C ILE A 84 -2.75 -9.78 -14.58
N PRO A 85 -1.52 -9.31 -14.87
CA PRO A 85 -0.34 -10.15 -15.02
C PRO A 85 0.20 -10.63 -13.66
N ILE A 86 0.86 -11.77 -13.68
CA ILE A 86 1.77 -12.20 -12.60
C ILE A 86 3.18 -11.72 -12.98
N ILE A 87 3.79 -10.94 -12.10
CA ILE A 87 5.11 -10.34 -12.29
C ILE A 87 6.12 -10.88 -11.28
N ALA A 88 7.40 -10.88 -11.65
CA ALA A 88 8.49 -11.16 -10.72
C ALA A 88 9.03 -9.85 -10.15
N ASP A 89 9.06 -9.72 -8.84
CA ASP A 89 9.61 -8.56 -8.13
C ASP A 89 10.23 -9.03 -6.79
N PRO A 90 11.35 -8.45 -6.32
CA PRO A 90 11.98 -8.84 -5.07
C PRO A 90 11.18 -8.43 -3.81
N TYR A 91 10.11 -7.65 -3.96
CA TYR A 91 9.30 -7.17 -2.84
C TYR A 91 8.55 -8.28 -2.06
N PRO A 92 7.85 -9.25 -2.70
CA PRO A 92 7.19 -10.31 -1.96
C PRO A 92 8.17 -11.20 -1.20
N ASP A 93 7.86 -11.44 0.08
CA ASP A 93 8.62 -12.36 0.91
C ASP A 93 8.01 -13.77 0.77
N PRO A 94 8.76 -14.76 0.23
CA PRO A 94 8.26 -16.12 0.03
C PRO A 94 7.81 -16.83 1.32
N GLU A 95 8.31 -16.38 2.48
CA GLU A 95 7.99 -16.98 3.78
C GLU A 95 6.77 -16.34 4.44
N LYS A 96 6.26 -15.20 3.90
CA LYS A 96 5.10 -14.50 4.44
C LYS A 96 3.84 -14.77 3.63
N GLY A 97 2.76 -15.10 4.35
CA GLY A 97 1.46 -15.34 3.75
C GLY A 97 1.51 -16.47 2.72
N THR A 98 1.17 -16.13 1.47
CA THR A 98 1.23 -17.08 0.34
C THR A 98 2.50 -16.90 -0.50
N GLY A 99 3.30 -15.85 -0.27
CA GLY A 99 4.41 -15.44 -1.14
C GLY A 99 3.95 -14.70 -2.41
N ALA A 100 2.64 -14.62 -2.65
CA ALA A 100 2.05 -13.85 -3.75
C ALA A 100 1.31 -12.62 -3.19
N VAL A 101 1.63 -11.43 -3.70
CA VAL A 101 1.11 -10.16 -3.22
C VAL A 101 0.37 -9.44 -4.35
N LYS A 102 -0.86 -9.00 -4.10
CA LYS A 102 -1.59 -8.14 -5.02
C LYS A 102 -0.91 -6.76 -5.07
N ILE A 103 -0.86 -6.14 -6.21
CA ILE A 103 -0.22 -4.83 -6.42
C ILE A 103 -1.26 -3.79 -6.76
N THR A 104 -1.43 -2.82 -5.84
CA THR A 104 -2.39 -1.72 -5.92
C THR A 104 -1.68 -0.38 -5.74
N PRO A 105 -0.95 0.12 -6.75
CA PRO A 105 0.01 1.23 -6.61
C PRO A 105 -0.60 2.55 -6.12
N ALA A 106 -1.90 2.77 -6.31
CA ALA A 106 -2.57 3.99 -5.86
C ALA A 106 -2.94 3.99 -4.36
N HIS A 107 -2.83 2.85 -3.65
CA HIS A 107 -3.35 2.67 -2.30
C HIS A 107 -2.36 2.06 -1.30
N ASP A 108 -1.13 1.79 -1.72
CA ASP A 108 -0.05 1.28 -0.87
C ASP A 108 1.31 1.78 -1.36
N GLU A 109 2.17 2.21 -0.43
CA GLU A 109 3.48 2.79 -0.77
C GLU A 109 4.43 1.76 -1.38
N ASN A 110 4.45 0.54 -0.85
CA ASN A 110 5.30 -0.51 -1.38
C ASN A 110 4.82 -0.95 -2.76
N ASP A 111 3.51 -1.08 -2.93
CA ASP A 111 2.90 -1.40 -4.23
C ASP A 111 3.17 -0.29 -5.26
N PHE A 112 3.19 0.98 -4.82
CA PHE A 112 3.58 2.10 -5.68
C PHE A 112 5.02 1.96 -6.18
N MET A 113 5.96 1.59 -5.29
CA MET A 113 7.35 1.34 -5.65
C MET A 113 7.49 0.15 -6.62
N VAL A 114 6.74 -0.93 -6.39
CA VAL A 114 6.67 -2.07 -7.34
C VAL A 114 6.10 -1.61 -8.68
N GLY A 115 5.03 -0.82 -8.65
CA GLY A 115 4.41 -0.24 -9.85
C GLY A 115 5.38 0.58 -10.68
N GLN A 116 6.17 1.44 -10.04
CA GLN A 116 7.20 2.25 -10.73
C GLN A 116 8.29 1.40 -11.36
N ARG A 117 8.79 0.36 -10.65
CA ARG A 117 9.85 -0.52 -11.18
C ARG A 117 9.39 -1.35 -12.38
N ASN A 118 8.10 -1.70 -12.41
CA ASN A 118 7.51 -2.58 -13.43
C ASN A 118 6.64 -1.83 -14.44
N ASP A 119 6.68 -0.49 -14.47
CA ASP A 119 5.90 0.37 -15.37
C ASP A 119 4.39 0.05 -15.36
N LEU A 120 3.82 -0.20 -14.17
CA LEU A 120 2.41 -0.54 -13.99
C LEU A 120 1.55 0.73 -13.85
N PRO A 121 0.29 0.70 -14.31
CA PRO A 121 -0.65 1.78 -14.05
C PRO A 121 -1.01 1.88 -12.58
N SER A 122 -1.50 3.04 -12.15
CA SER A 122 -1.88 3.29 -10.75
C SER A 122 -3.33 3.78 -10.66
N PRO A 123 -4.33 2.94 -10.96
CA PRO A 123 -5.73 3.33 -10.88
C PRO A 123 -6.16 3.50 -9.43
N CYS A 124 -6.69 4.68 -9.10
CA CYS A 124 -7.28 4.95 -7.79
C CYS A 124 -8.74 4.46 -7.77
N CYS A 125 -9.13 3.67 -6.77
CA CYS A 125 -10.49 3.15 -6.63
C CYS A 125 -11.28 3.79 -5.46
N ILE A 126 -10.65 4.63 -4.65
CA ILE A 126 -11.24 5.32 -3.50
C ILE A 126 -11.14 6.82 -3.72
N ASN A 127 -12.24 7.54 -3.49
CA ASN A 127 -12.32 9.00 -3.57
C ASN A 127 -11.70 9.69 -2.34
N GLU A 128 -11.51 11.01 -2.41
CA GLU A 128 -10.97 11.82 -1.31
C GLU A 128 -11.82 11.76 -0.02
N ASP A 129 -13.12 11.52 -0.14
CA ASP A 129 -14.06 11.36 0.99
C ASP A 129 -14.13 9.92 1.52
N ALA A 130 -13.22 9.05 1.08
CA ALA A 130 -13.16 7.62 1.39
C ALA A 130 -14.35 6.78 0.85
N THR A 131 -15.12 7.31 -0.10
CA THR A 131 -16.11 6.51 -0.83
C THR A 131 -15.48 5.81 -2.01
N MET A 132 -16.07 4.70 -2.44
CA MET A 132 -15.64 3.97 -3.63
C MET A 132 -16.01 4.73 -4.91
N ASN A 133 -15.10 4.76 -5.88
CA ASN A 133 -15.37 5.38 -7.17
C ASN A 133 -15.95 4.40 -8.22
N ALA A 134 -16.05 4.84 -9.49
CA ALA A 134 -16.63 4.06 -10.57
C ALA A 134 -15.93 2.71 -10.85
N LEU A 135 -14.65 2.54 -10.48
CA LEU A 135 -13.94 1.26 -10.64
C LEU A 135 -14.53 0.15 -9.77
N ALA A 136 -15.20 0.51 -8.68
CA ALA A 136 -15.85 -0.45 -7.79
C ALA A 136 -17.24 -0.94 -8.33
N GLY A 137 -17.67 -0.48 -9.50
CA GLY A 137 -18.92 -0.92 -10.14
C GLY A 137 -20.14 -0.72 -9.24
N LYS A 138 -20.83 -1.81 -8.86
CA LYS A 138 -22.06 -1.74 -8.04
C LYS A 138 -21.83 -1.18 -6.63
N TYR A 139 -20.58 -1.12 -6.15
CA TYR A 139 -20.22 -0.56 -4.84
C TYR A 139 -19.84 0.92 -4.90
N GLN A 140 -19.95 1.55 -6.07
CA GLN A 140 -19.68 2.99 -6.23
C GLN A 140 -20.52 3.81 -5.25
N GLY A 141 -19.87 4.78 -4.58
CA GLY A 141 -20.48 5.66 -3.58
C GLY A 141 -20.60 5.07 -2.17
N MET A 142 -20.30 3.80 -1.97
CA MET A 142 -20.24 3.21 -0.63
C MET A 142 -18.98 3.70 0.12
N ASP A 143 -19.09 3.86 1.44
CA ASP A 143 -17.90 3.98 2.30
C ASP A 143 -16.97 2.77 2.14
N ARG A 144 -15.65 3.00 2.19
CA ARG A 144 -14.63 1.95 1.98
C ARG A 144 -14.80 0.74 2.90
N TYR A 145 -15.24 0.92 4.14
CA TYR A 145 -15.44 -0.17 5.09
C TYR A 145 -16.77 -0.91 4.88
N GLU A 146 -17.80 -0.21 4.44
CA GLU A 146 -19.04 -0.84 4.02
C GLU A 146 -18.83 -1.65 2.75
N CYS A 147 -18.14 -1.08 1.78
CA CYS A 147 -17.73 -1.79 0.58
C CYS A 147 -16.92 -3.04 0.91
N ARG A 148 -15.94 -2.96 1.82
CA ARG A 148 -15.15 -4.12 2.26
C ARG A 148 -16.04 -5.26 2.72
N LYS A 149 -17.04 -4.99 3.55
CA LYS A 149 -17.95 -6.02 4.10
C LYS A 149 -18.75 -6.70 2.98
N GLU A 150 -19.38 -5.89 2.13
CA GLU A 150 -20.22 -6.41 1.04
C GLU A 150 -19.37 -7.15 -0.02
N TRP A 151 -18.19 -6.60 -0.34
CA TRP A 151 -17.26 -7.21 -1.29
C TRP A 151 -16.74 -8.58 -0.80
N VAL A 152 -16.33 -8.67 0.46
CA VAL A 152 -15.88 -9.95 1.07
C VAL A 152 -17.00 -10.97 1.05
N LYS A 153 -18.23 -10.57 1.38
CA LYS A 153 -19.42 -11.44 1.33
C LYS A 153 -19.67 -11.96 -0.08
N ASP A 154 -19.64 -11.10 -1.09
CA ASP A 154 -19.86 -11.52 -2.47
C ASP A 154 -18.75 -12.45 -2.98
N LEU A 155 -17.48 -12.21 -2.56
CA LEU A 155 -16.36 -13.09 -2.87
C LEU A 155 -16.48 -14.46 -2.18
N GLU A 156 -17.00 -14.50 -0.96
CA GLU A 156 -17.29 -15.75 -0.23
C GLU A 156 -18.40 -16.53 -0.90
N GLU A 157 -19.53 -15.88 -1.21
CA GLU A 157 -20.66 -16.50 -1.91
C GLU A 157 -20.27 -17.06 -3.28
N ALA A 158 -19.33 -16.40 -3.96
CA ALA A 158 -18.81 -16.85 -5.26
C ALA A 158 -17.68 -17.91 -5.14
N GLY A 159 -17.25 -18.27 -3.92
CA GLY A 159 -16.23 -19.31 -3.68
C GLY A 159 -14.79 -18.86 -3.88
N TYR A 160 -14.51 -17.56 -3.90
CA TYR A 160 -13.14 -17.03 -4.02
C TYR A 160 -12.44 -16.84 -2.67
N LEU A 161 -13.17 -16.76 -1.56
CA LEU A 161 -12.60 -16.66 -0.23
C LEU A 161 -12.08 -18.03 0.23
N VAL A 162 -10.77 -18.11 0.55
CA VAL A 162 -10.09 -19.35 0.99
C VAL A 162 -10.09 -19.47 2.51
N LYS A 163 -9.72 -18.39 3.21
CA LYS A 163 -9.71 -18.31 4.68
C LYS A 163 -9.66 -16.86 5.15
N ILE A 164 -9.93 -16.67 6.44
CA ILE A 164 -9.76 -15.41 7.16
C ILE A 164 -8.86 -15.68 8.37
N GLU A 165 -7.89 -14.81 8.62
CA GLU A 165 -7.04 -14.83 9.81
C GLU A 165 -7.19 -13.52 10.56
N GLU A 166 -7.65 -13.57 11.80
CA GLU A 166 -7.70 -12.41 12.67
C GLU A 166 -6.28 -12.02 13.12
N MET A 167 -6.00 -10.74 13.11
CA MET A 167 -4.70 -10.22 13.55
C MET A 167 -4.78 -8.75 13.98
N VAL A 168 -3.75 -8.31 14.66
CA VAL A 168 -3.56 -6.90 14.97
C VAL A 168 -2.76 -6.26 13.83
N ILE A 169 -3.31 -5.19 13.27
CA ILE A 169 -2.72 -4.46 12.13
C ILE A 169 -2.40 -3.04 12.59
N PRO A 170 -1.16 -2.56 12.41
CA PRO A 170 -0.84 -1.17 12.64
C PRO A 170 -1.53 -0.30 11.59
N ALA A 171 -2.43 0.58 12.02
CA ALA A 171 -3.15 1.51 11.17
C ALA A 171 -2.59 2.92 11.36
N GLY A 172 -2.22 3.58 10.25
CA GLY A 172 -1.90 4.99 10.27
C GLY A 172 -3.17 5.82 10.50
N THR A 173 -3.15 6.73 11.46
CA THR A 173 -4.27 7.62 11.80
C THR A 173 -3.84 9.08 11.73
N CYS A 174 -4.78 9.95 11.42
CA CYS A 174 -4.57 11.39 11.41
C CYS A 174 -4.38 11.90 12.85
N TYR A 175 -3.26 12.59 13.14
CA TYR A 175 -2.95 13.15 14.45
C TYR A 175 -4.05 14.09 14.98
N ARG A 176 -4.88 14.66 14.10
CA ARG A 176 -5.90 15.65 14.44
C ARG A 176 -7.26 15.06 14.77
N CYS A 177 -7.73 14.09 13.98
CA CYS A 177 -9.09 13.53 14.10
C CYS A 177 -9.11 12.02 14.32
N HIS A 178 -7.95 11.35 14.38
CA HIS A 178 -7.78 9.90 14.57
C HIS A 178 -8.47 9.02 13.52
N THR A 179 -8.91 9.60 12.41
CA THR A 179 -9.41 8.84 11.26
C THR A 179 -8.25 8.11 10.60
N VAL A 180 -8.46 6.86 10.20
CA VAL A 180 -7.47 6.07 9.44
C VAL A 180 -7.21 6.78 8.11
N VAL A 181 -5.95 7.09 7.86
CA VAL A 181 -5.51 7.77 6.63
C VAL A 181 -5.67 6.87 5.41
N GLU A 182 -5.83 7.48 4.24
CA GLU A 182 -5.88 6.79 2.97
C GLU A 182 -4.65 7.18 2.13
N PRO A 183 -3.79 6.21 1.76
CA PRO A 183 -2.76 6.48 0.77
C PRO A 183 -3.43 6.82 -0.57
N MET A 184 -3.09 7.98 -1.14
CA MET A 184 -3.67 8.48 -2.38
C MET A 184 -2.63 9.12 -3.29
N LEU A 185 -2.81 8.96 -4.60
CA LEU A 185 -2.03 9.71 -5.59
C LEU A 185 -2.56 11.14 -5.69
N SER A 186 -1.68 12.11 -5.50
CA SER A 186 -2.05 13.53 -5.59
C SER A 186 -0.87 14.38 -6.07
N ASP A 187 -1.19 15.50 -6.72
CA ASP A 187 -0.22 16.53 -7.06
C ASP A 187 -0.07 17.49 -5.89
N GLN A 188 1.05 17.38 -5.20
CA GLN A 188 1.38 18.14 -4.01
C GLN A 188 2.76 18.78 -4.14
N TRP A 189 3.02 19.80 -3.33
CA TRP A 189 4.35 20.38 -3.20
C TRP A 189 5.19 19.57 -2.21
N PHE A 190 6.40 19.22 -2.66
CA PHE A 190 7.38 18.49 -1.84
C PHE A 190 8.69 19.24 -1.76
N VAL A 191 9.31 19.21 -0.58
CA VAL A 191 10.70 19.60 -0.40
C VAL A 191 11.56 18.36 -0.59
N LYS A 192 12.53 18.41 -1.50
CA LYS A 192 13.51 17.35 -1.70
C LYS A 192 14.51 17.35 -0.54
N MET A 193 14.32 16.41 0.39
CA MET A 193 15.04 16.41 1.66
C MET A 193 16.46 15.86 1.58
N GLU A 194 16.75 14.97 0.63
CA GLU A 194 18.07 14.34 0.49
C GLU A 194 19.22 15.36 0.38
N ASP A 195 19.02 16.40 -0.45
CA ASP A 195 20.04 17.43 -0.68
C ASP A 195 20.25 18.33 0.55
N LEU A 196 19.26 18.40 1.46
CA LEU A 196 19.36 19.11 2.74
C LEU A 196 19.97 18.23 3.84
N ALA A 197 19.71 16.93 3.82
CA ALA A 197 20.22 15.99 4.80
C ALA A 197 21.73 15.73 4.66
N LYS A 198 22.24 15.64 3.42
CA LYS A 198 23.66 15.37 3.15
C LYS A 198 24.62 16.29 3.89
N PRO A 199 24.54 17.64 3.79
CA PRO A 199 25.46 18.52 4.52
C PRO A 199 25.29 18.43 6.04
N ALA A 200 24.09 18.15 6.55
CA ALA A 200 23.84 17.96 7.97
C ALA A 200 24.54 16.70 8.52
N MET A 201 24.46 15.59 7.79
CA MET A 201 25.19 14.35 8.12
C MET A 201 26.70 14.56 8.03
N GLU A 202 27.19 15.28 7.03
CA GLU A 202 28.61 15.58 6.90
C GLU A 202 29.13 16.40 8.05
N ALA A 203 28.41 17.39 8.56
CA ALA A 203 28.80 18.19 9.71
C ALA A 203 28.97 17.33 10.97
N ALA A 204 28.06 16.37 11.21
CA ALA A 204 28.20 15.43 12.31
C ALA A 204 29.41 14.50 12.12
N ARG A 205 29.62 13.94 10.93
CA ARG A 205 30.75 13.06 10.63
C ARG A 205 32.13 13.77 10.76
N LYS A 206 32.19 15.07 10.47
CA LYS A 206 33.40 15.89 10.60
C LYS A 206 33.65 16.38 12.02
N GLY A 207 32.71 16.19 12.93
CA GLY A 207 32.77 16.69 14.29
C GLY A 207 32.42 18.19 14.43
N ASP A 208 31.91 18.84 13.39
CA ASP A 208 31.41 20.22 13.44
C ASP A 208 30.10 20.31 14.26
N LEU A 209 29.39 19.19 14.39
CA LEU A 209 28.23 19.01 15.23
C LEU A 209 28.44 17.85 16.18
N SER A 210 28.24 18.08 17.48
CA SER A 210 28.33 17.04 18.51
C SER A 210 27.02 16.92 19.27
N HIS A 211 26.69 15.71 19.71
CA HIS A 211 25.45 15.42 20.45
C HIS A 211 25.76 15.14 21.93
N VAL A 212 25.00 15.75 22.83
CA VAL A 212 25.11 15.52 24.27
C VAL A 212 23.73 14.99 24.78
N PRO A 213 23.69 13.76 25.28
CA PRO A 213 24.75 12.74 25.26
C PRO A 213 24.98 12.16 23.86
N GLU A 214 26.20 11.66 23.60
CA GLU A 214 26.68 11.13 22.33
C GLU A 214 25.77 10.05 21.70
N ARG A 215 25.03 9.29 22.52
CA ARG A 215 24.09 8.26 22.05
C ARG A 215 23.06 8.77 21.06
N PHE A 216 22.70 10.06 21.09
CA PHE A 216 21.75 10.66 20.16
C PHE A 216 22.28 10.85 18.75
N GLU A 217 23.60 10.78 18.55
CA GLU A 217 24.18 10.85 17.22
C GLU A 217 23.69 9.73 16.30
N LYS A 218 23.58 8.49 16.82
CA LYS A 218 23.02 7.36 16.06
C LYS A 218 21.59 7.62 15.62
N THR A 219 20.76 8.17 16.51
CA THR A 219 19.36 8.51 16.19
C THR A 219 19.32 9.62 15.15
N TYR A 220 20.12 10.66 15.29
CA TYR A 220 20.24 11.76 14.32
C TYR A 220 20.66 11.26 12.94
N MET A 221 21.70 10.44 12.85
CA MET A 221 22.17 9.88 11.59
C MET A 221 21.11 9.01 10.94
N HIS A 222 20.47 8.11 11.70
CA HIS A 222 19.40 7.25 11.19
C HIS A 222 18.23 8.05 10.61
N TRP A 223 17.78 9.10 11.30
CA TRP A 223 16.70 9.95 10.79
C TRP A 223 17.06 10.64 9.47
N LEU A 224 18.31 11.06 9.30
CA LEU A 224 18.75 11.73 8.08
C LEU A 224 19.06 10.75 6.94
N GLU A 225 19.50 9.53 7.24
CA GLU A 225 19.75 8.48 6.25
C GLU A 225 18.45 7.93 5.66
N GLU A 226 17.40 7.83 6.48
CA GLU A 226 16.08 7.34 6.09
C GLU A 226 15.09 8.47 5.72
N ILE A 227 15.61 9.70 5.52
CA ILE A 227 14.74 10.87 5.31
C ILE A 227 14.03 10.77 3.97
N ARG A 228 12.73 11.04 4.00
CA ARG A 228 11.87 11.10 2.82
C ARG A 228 11.57 12.53 2.42
N ASP A 229 11.17 12.71 1.15
CA ASP A 229 10.72 14.01 0.68
C ASP A 229 9.48 14.49 1.47
N TRP A 230 9.53 15.71 1.94
CA TRP A 230 8.52 16.27 2.83
C TRP A 230 7.37 16.91 2.04
N CYS A 231 6.17 16.37 2.16
CA CYS A 231 4.95 16.98 1.64
C CYS A 231 4.59 18.21 2.50
N ILE A 232 4.62 19.39 1.88
CA ILE A 232 4.38 20.68 2.56
C ILE A 232 3.02 21.29 2.25
N SER A 233 2.29 20.76 1.26
CA SER A 233 0.95 21.24 0.94
C SER A 233 -0.06 20.84 2.00
N ARG A 234 -1.03 21.70 2.25
CA ARG A 234 -2.22 21.41 3.04
C ARG A 234 -3.43 22.06 2.37
N GLN A 235 -4.56 21.38 2.37
CA GLN A 235 -5.84 21.91 1.94
C GLN A 235 -6.53 22.52 3.15
N LEU A 236 -6.92 23.81 3.05
CA LEU A 236 -7.52 24.60 4.11
C LEU A 236 -8.99 24.89 3.79
#